data_4c71074ce9ee9368bb5092e110525f5b
#
_entry.id   4c71074ce9ee9368bb5092e110525f5b
#
_cell.length_a   1.000
_cell.length_b   1.000
_cell.length_c   1.000
_cell.angle_alpha   90.00
_cell.angle_beta   90.00
_cell.angle_gamma   90.00
#
_symmetry.space_group_name_H-M   'P 1'
#
loop_
_entity.id
_entity.type
_entity.pdbx_description
1 polymer ?
#
loop_
_entity_poly.entity_id
_entity_poly.type
_entity_poly.pdbx_seq_one_letter_code
_entity_poly.pdbx_strand_id
1 'polypeptide(L)'
;MDPTLVAGGNYIKEGRDSAKSLCLIFSPEGDEVGALAKSLILFQVSLFVTTTLNQVAGVRPQRHAIGVVPHATSLHRKHGVNLLHIESRSSLRFPGQYEFMVECAPCANLGAAIENLREGSSYFNIITRNHKDNRGTVPWFPRRIRDLDKFANQILSYGSELDADHPGFTDPVYRARRKYFADIAFHYKQASMNVTCYSGEPLPHVNYTQEETDTWGQVFRKLTKLYPSHACREHNHVFPLLIENCGYREDNIPQLEDISNFLKDSTGFTLRPVAGLLSSRDFLAGLAFRVFHSTQYIRHPSCPLYTPEPDVCHELLGHVPLLADPAFAQFSQEIGLASLGAPDDYIEKLATCYWFTVEFGLCTQDDQVKAYGAGLLSSFGELQYCLSDKPERRVFDPIKTSLQKYPITEYQPVYYVAESFEDAKEKLIKYAQTIPRHFGVRYNAYSQSIELLDSKPQIEGLVQNITQEMQILLDALRKL
;
A
#
# COMPACT_ATOMS: atom_id res chain seq x y z
N MET A 1 -22.62 14.82 -12.35
CA MET A 1 -21.94 14.85 -11.04
C MET A 1 -20.77 15.83 -11.12
N ASP A 2 -20.60 16.65 -10.12
CA ASP A 2 -19.53 17.65 -10.07
C ASP A 2 -18.18 16.91 -10.03
N PRO A 3 -17.25 17.11 -10.99
CA PRO A 3 -15.93 16.48 -11.01
C PRO A 3 -15.08 16.78 -9.77
N THR A 4 -15.46 17.80 -8.97
CA THR A 4 -14.80 18.17 -7.72
C THR A 4 -15.11 17.23 -6.56
N LEU A 5 -16.10 16.34 -6.67
CA LEU A 5 -16.45 15.36 -5.65
C LEU A 5 -15.62 14.07 -5.75
N VAL A 6 -14.98 13.80 -6.89
CA VAL A 6 -14.08 12.65 -7.08
C VAL A 6 -12.65 13.00 -6.72
N ALA A 7 -12.29 14.27 -6.74
CA ALA A 7 -11.00 14.78 -6.30
C ALA A 7 -11.08 15.20 -4.84
N GLY A 8 -10.81 14.29 -3.94
CA GLY A 8 -10.40 14.39 -2.54
C GLY A 8 -10.51 15.69 -1.75
N GLY A 9 -11.58 16.46 -1.88
CA GLY A 9 -11.63 17.81 -1.37
C GLY A 9 -11.99 17.98 0.10
N ASN A 10 -12.41 17.00 0.90
CA ASN A 10 -12.97 17.30 2.24
C ASN A 10 -12.60 16.37 3.39
N TYR A 11 -11.80 15.34 3.21
CA TYR A 11 -11.46 14.42 4.32
C TYR A 11 -10.31 14.88 5.23
N ILE A 12 -9.64 15.99 4.92
CA ILE A 12 -8.55 16.53 5.74
C ILE A 12 -9.05 17.53 6.79
N LYS A 13 -10.29 18.02 6.69
CA LYS A 13 -10.83 18.99 7.69
C LYS A 13 -11.26 18.36 9.01
N GLU A 14 -11.43 17.06 9.10
CA GLU A 14 -11.57 16.32 10.35
C GLU A 14 -10.31 15.54 10.71
N GLY A 15 -9.16 15.96 10.24
CA GLY A 15 -7.91 15.57 10.85
C GLY A 15 -7.99 15.95 12.31
N ARG A 16 -8.36 15.00 13.17
CA ARG A 16 -8.00 15.04 14.58
C ARG A 16 -6.58 15.56 14.57
N ASP A 17 -6.34 16.68 15.29
CA ASP A 17 -5.00 17.07 15.67
C ASP A 17 -4.27 15.79 16.02
N SER A 18 -3.42 15.30 15.14
CA SER A 18 -2.62 14.12 15.40
C SER A 18 -1.71 14.57 16.51
N ALA A 19 -2.15 14.26 17.71
CA ALA A 19 -1.46 14.59 18.93
C ALA A 19 -0.02 14.15 18.70
N LYS A 20 0.92 15.10 18.71
CA LYS A 20 2.34 14.86 18.38
C LYS A 20 2.87 13.84 19.37
N SER A 21 2.95 12.56 18.99
CA SER A 21 3.51 11.55 19.83
C SER A 21 5.00 11.80 20.04
N LEU A 22 5.49 11.60 21.26
CA LEU A 22 6.88 11.74 21.61
C LEU A 22 7.54 10.35 21.58
N CYS A 23 8.60 10.20 20.80
CA CYS A 23 9.38 8.98 20.73
C CYS A 23 10.71 9.14 21.49
N LEU A 24 10.97 8.25 22.45
CA LEU A 24 12.13 8.25 23.32
C LEU A 24 12.93 6.96 23.14
N ILE A 25 14.26 7.05 23.15
CA ILE A 25 15.15 5.89 23.29
C ILE A 25 15.95 6.05 24.58
N PHE A 26 16.00 5.01 25.39
CA PHE A 26 16.80 4.99 26.61
C PHE A 26 17.35 3.60 26.90
N SER A 27 18.48 3.54 27.62
CA SER A 27 19.05 2.34 28.22
C SER A 27 19.04 2.53 29.73
N PRO A 28 18.37 1.68 30.50
CA PRO A 28 18.37 1.77 31.95
C PRO A 28 19.76 1.44 32.55
N GLU A 29 20.11 2.05 33.68
CA GLU A 29 21.32 1.74 34.43
C GLU A 29 21.14 0.43 35.24
N GLY A 30 22.13 -0.47 35.20
CA GLY A 30 22.24 -1.66 36.06
C GLY A 30 22.20 -3.01 35.34
N ASP A 31 22.63 -4.08 36.08
CA ASP A 31 22.74 -5.47 35.59
C ASP A 31 21.39 -6.21 35.41
N GLU A 32 20.26 -5.53 35.61
CA GLU A 32 18.92 -6.14 35.63
C GLU A 32 18.24 -6.21 34.26
N VAL A 33 18.98 -6.02 33.18
CA VAL A 33 18.48 -5.92 31.80
C VAL A 33 17.72 -7.17 31.36
N GLY A 34 18.14 -8.36 31.79
CA GLY A 34 17.43 -9.61 31.48
C GLY A 34 16.04 -9.71 32.11
N ALA A 35 15.84 -9.10 33.28
CA ALA A 35 14.55 -9.03 33.97
C ALA A 35 13.59 -8.03 33.30
N LEU A 36 14.13 -6.95 32.73
CA LEU A 36 13.38 -5.92 32.00
C LEU A 36 12.74 -6.48 30.73
N ALA A 37 13.50 -7.20 29.92
CA ALA A 37 12.99 -7.82 28.69
C ALA A 37 11.88 -8.85 28.99
N LYS A 38 12.07 -9.68 30.03
CA LYS A 38 11.05 -10.65 30.48
C LYS A 38 9.80 -9.97 31.04
N SER A 39 9.96 -8.86 31.76
CA SER A 39 8.84 -8.12 32.36
C SER A 39 8.04 -7.33 31.33
N LEU A 40 8.65 -6.85 30.24
CA LEU A 40 7.93 -6.22 29.12
C LEU A 40 7.10 -7.23 28.32
N ILE A 41 7.62 -8.45 28.12
CA ILE A 41 6.86 -9.55 27.50
C ILE A 41 5.69 -9.95 28.40
N LEU A 42 5.89 -10.04 29.73
CA LEU A 42 4.83 -10.31 30.71
C LEU A 42 3.81 -9.17 30.82
N PHE A 43 4.20 -7.92 30.60
CA PHE A 43 3.30 -6.77 30.60
C PHE A 43 2.41 -6.73 29.35
N GLN A 44 2.91 -7.05 28.17
CA GLN A 44 2.09 -7.24 26.97
C GLN A 44 1.06 -8.37 27.15
N VAL A 45 1.48 -9.50 27.72
CA VAL A 45 0.60 -10.63 28.06
C VAL A 45 -0.39 -10.26 29.17
N SER A 46 0.05 -9.49 30.19
CA SER A 46 -0.82 -9.09 31.33
C SER A 46 -1.87 -8.03 30.92
N LEU A 47 -1.59 -7.12 29.98
CA LEU A 47 -2.58 -6.18 29.47
C LEU A 47 -3.66 -6.90 28.64
N PHE A 48 -3.25 -7.91 27.86
CA PHE A 48 -4.18 -8.76 27.11
C PHE A 48 -5.01 -9.66 28.03
N VAL A 49 -4.40 -10.17 29.10
CA VAL A 49 -5.04 -11.06 30.09
C VAL A 49 -5.95 -10.28 31.06
N THR A 50 -5.64 -9.03 31.42
CA THR A 50 -6.51 -8.25 32.33
C THR A 50 -7.79 -7.78 31.64
N THR A 51 -7.79 -7.61 30.32
CA THR A 51 -9.04 -7.34 29.56
C THR A 51 -9.90 -8.61 29.41
N THR A 52 -9.26 -9.80 29.44
CA THR A 52 -9.98 -11.09 29.26
C THR A 52 -10.24 -11.83 30.58
N LEU A 53 -9.49 -11.57 31.64
CA LEU A 53 -9.53 -12.31 32.91
C LEU A 53 -10.32 -11.66 34.05
N ASN A 54 -11.06 -10.60 33.79
CA ASN A 54 -12.12 -10.21 34.73
C ASN A 54 -13.29 -11.22 34.79
N GLN A 55 -13.14 -12.37 34.11
CA GLN A 55 -14.16 -13.44 34.13
C GLN A 55 -13.70 -14.81 34.62
N VAL A 56 -12.43 -15.04 34.99
CA VAL A 56 -12.03 -16.35 35.56
C VAL A 56 -11.03 -16.17 36.70
N ALA A 57 -11.39 -16.72 37.86
CA ALA A 57 -10.72 -16.60 39.15
C ALA A 57 -9.38 -17.35 39.27
N GLY A 58 -8.40 -16.71 39.94
CA GLY A 58 -7.57 -17.38 40.93
C GLY A 58 -6.27 -18.03 40.49
N VAL A 59 -5.19 -17.24 40.21
CA VAL A 59 -3.80 -17.72 40.44
C VAL A 59 -2.95 -16.56 40.98
N ARG A 60 -2.30 -16.77 42.15
CA ARG A 60 -1.37 -15.83 42.78
C ARG A 60 -0.02 -15.86 42.07
N PRO A 61 0.59 -14.72 41.68
CA PRO A 61 1.97 -14.72 41.18
C PRO A 61 3.00 -14.76 42.27
N GLN A 62 4.02 -15.57 42.08
CA GLN A 62 5.20 -15.64 42.93
C GLN A 62 6.05 -14.36 42.86
N ARG A 63 6.49 -13.89 44.04
CA ARG A 63 7.34 -12.72 44.25
C ARG A 63 8.77 -13.02 43.80
N HIS A 64 9.22 -12.53 42.63
CA HIS A 64 10.66 -12.29 42.32
C HIS A 64 10.88 -11.56 40.97
N ALA A 65 9.99 -10.64 40.57
CA ALA A 65 10.19 -9.81 39.38
C ALA A 65 9.90 -8.32 39.67
N ILE A 66 10.47 -7.78 40.78
CA ILE A 66 9.99 -6.51 41.35
C ILE A 66 10.92 -5.31 41.02
N GLY A 67 12.06 -5.49 40.33
CA GLY A 67 13.04 -4.40 40.16
C GLY A 67 12.81 -3.46 38.97
N VAL A 68 12.18 -3.85 37.90
CA VAL A 68 12.31 -3.16 36.59
C VAL A 68 11.01 -2.68 35.95
N VAL A 69 9.88 -3.22 36.35
CA VAL A 69 8.54 -2.67 35.99
C VAL A 69 8.33 -1.22 36.48
N PRO A 70 9.11 -0.67 37.46
CA PRO A 70 8.90 0.68 37.97
C PRO A 70 9.13 1.79 36.96
N HIS A 71 10.03 1.69 35.97
CA HIS A 71 10.38 2.86 35.14
C HIS A 71 9.36 3.11 34.01
N ALA A 72 9.00 2.12 33.21
CA ALA A 72 7.95 2.31 32.17
C ALA A 72 6.55 2.42 32.79
N THR A 73 6.24 1.64 33.85
CA THR A 73 4.98 1.80 34.60
C THR A 73 4.98 3.04 35.50
N SER A 74 6.15 3.59 35.90
CA SER A 74 6.22 4.87 36.59
C SER A 74 5.81 6.04 35.70
N LEU A 75 6.10 5.99 34.40
CA LEU A 75 5.60 6.97 33.44
C LEU A 75 4.07 7.05 33.45
N HIS A 76 3.41 5.89 33.35
CA HIS A 76 1.96 5.83 33.35
C HIS A 76 1.36 6.11 34.76
N ARG A 77 1.90 5.45 35.80
CA ARG A 77 1.34 5.56 37.16
C ARG A 77 1.69 6.86 37.87
N LYS A 78 2.92 7.39 37.73
CA LYS A 78 3.34 8.61 38.42
C LYS A 78 2.97 9.89 37.66
N HIS A 79 3.01 9.84 36.33
CA HIS A 79 2.87 11.03 35.50
C HIS A 79 1.62 11.00 34.59
N GLY A 80 0.85 9.92 34.58
CA GLY A 80 -0.36 9.80 33.74
C GLY A 80 -0.06 9.77 32.23
N VAL A 81 1.19 9.43 31.85
CA VAL A 81 1.61 9.40 30.44
C VAL A 81 1.04 8.16 29.77
N ASN A 82 0.28 8.34 28.70
CA ASN A 82 -0.20 7.22 27.90
C ASN A 82 0.89 6.75 26.92
N LEU A 83 1.27 5.47 27.02
CA LEU A 83 2.26 4.84 26.16
C LEU A 83 1.56 4.25 24.93
N LEU A 84 1.93 4.72 23.74
CA LEU A 84 1.35 4.29 22.47
C LEU A 84 2.07 3.11 21.87
N HIS A 85 3.41 3.05 22.06
CA HIS A 85 4.25 1.97 21.54
C HIS A 85 5.48 1.81 22.41
N ILE A 86 5.89 0.55 22.63
CA ILE A 86 7.14 0.20 23.32
C ILE A 86 7.85 -0.88 22.51
N GLU A 87 9.11 -0.67 22.21
CA GLU A 87 9.97 -1.63 21.51
C GLU A 87 11.28 -1.78 22.26
N SER A 88 11.80 -3.01 22.35
CA SER A 88 13.12 -3.29 22.92
C SER A 88 14.03 -3.91 21.86
N ARG A 89 15.30 -3.52 21.85
CA ARG A 89 16.33 -4.08 21.00
C ARG A 89 17.66 -4.19 21.75
N SER A 90 18.56 -5.06 21.28
CA SER A 90 19.93 -5.07 21.75
C SER A 90 20.60 -3.73 21.42
N SER A 91 21.31 -3.16 22.40
CA SER A 91 22.01 -1.89 22.20
C SER A 91 23.16 -2.07 21.21
N LEU A 92 23.20 -1.22 20.20
CA LEU A 92 24.35 -1.12 19.30
C LEU A 92 25.54 -0.37 19.91
N ARG A 93 25.32 0.36 21.03
CA ARG A 93 26.31 1.20 21.70
C ARG A 93 26.98 0.51 22.86
N PHE A 94 26.24 -0.34 23.58
CA PHE A 94 26.70 -1.04 24.77
C PHE A 94 26.44 -2.54 24.59
N PRO A 95 27.46 -3.33 24.19
CA PRO A 95 27.30 -4.78 24.00
C PRO A 95 26.75 -5.45 25.24
N GLY A 96 25.74 -6.29 25.10
CA GLY A 96 25.07 -7.00 26.20
C GLY A 96 23.96 -6.20 26.92
N GLN A 97 23.72 -4.95 26.54
CA GLN A 97 22.61 -4.14 27.06
C GLN A 97 21.47 -4.03 26.06
N TYR A 98 20.31 -3.57 26.52
CA TYR A 98 19.13 -3.33 25.70
C TYR A 98 18.79 -1.83 25.65
N GLU A 99 18.31 -1.38 24.50
CA GLU A 99 17.71 -0.06 24.30
C GLU A 99 16.18 -0.22 24.19
N PHE A 100 15.45 0.71 24.78
CA PHE A 100 14.00 0.78 24.71
C PHE A 100 13.59 2.01 23.94
N MET A 101 12.75 1.82 22.94
CA MET A 101 12.06 2.88 22.24
C MET A 101 10.63 2.95 22.76
N VAL A 102 10.23 4.12 23.24
CA VAL A 102 8.90 4.37 23.79
C VAL A 102 8.26 5.53 23.08
N GLU A 103 7.07 5.32 22.57
CA GLU A 103 6.23 6.36 21.99
C GLU A 103 5.12 6.72 22.98
N CYS A 104 5.05 8.01 23.32
CA CYS A 104 4.11 8.54 24.31
C CYS A 104 3.11 9.49 23.66
N ALA A 105 1.85 9.46 24.12
CA ALA A 105 0.89 10.49 23.80
C ALA A 105 1.27 11.82 24.50
N PRO A 106 1.03 12.98 23.87
CA PRO A 106 1.27 14.27 24.50
C PRO A 106 0.34 14.43 25.72
N CYS A 107 0.93 14.89 26.82
CA CYS A 107 0.20 15.24 28.03
C CYS A 107 0.94 16.36 28.79
N ALA A 108 0.25 17.03 29.71
CA ALA A 108 0.82 18.15 30.47
C ALA A 108 2.05 17.76 31.32
N ASN A 109 2.09 16.51 31.79
CA ASN A 109 3.15 16.01 32.68
C ASN A 109 4.32 15.32 31.94
N LEU A 110 4.33 15.38 30.59
CA LEU A 110 5.33 14.69 29.78
C LEU A 110 6.75 15.18 30.08
N GLY A 111 6.94 16.48 30.33
CA GLY A 111 8.25 17.05 30.69
C GLY A 111 8.83 16.46 31.97
N ALA A 112 8.03 16.34 33.03
CA ALA A 112 8.46 15.74 34.29
C ALA A 112 8.75 14.23 34.13
N ALA A 113 8.02 13.53 33.30
CA ALA A 113 8.24 12.12 32.96
C ALA A 113 9.58 11.92 32.24
N ILE A 114 9.92 12.82 31.30
CA ILE A 114 11.19 12.82 30.55
C ILE A 114 12.38 12.99 31.49
N GLU A 115 12.35 13.96 32.39
CA GLU A 115 13.44 14.18 33.35
C GLU A 115 13.65 12.97 34.27
N ASN A 116 12.59 12.36 34.75
CA ASN A 116 12.66 11.15 35.57
C ASN A 116 13.30 9.96 34.84
N LEU A 117 12.99 9.80 33.52
CA LEU A 117 13.64 8.78 32.69
C LEU A 117 15.12 9.08 32.43
N ARG A 118 15.45 10.36 32.24
CA ARG A 118 16.81 10.79 31.97
C ARG A 118 17.72 10.52 33.18
N GLU A 119 17.24 10.79 34.41
CA GLU A 119 17.98 10.55 35.64
C GLU A 119 18.25 9.06 35.91
N GLY A 120 17.38 8.15 35.44
CA GLY A 120 17.51 6.71 35.63
C GLY A 120 18.04 5.95 34.41
N SER A 121 18.69 6.64 33.46
CA SER A 121 19.15 6.02 32.24
C SER A 121 20.62 6.31 31.94
N SER A 122 21.40 5.25 31.62
CA SER A 122 22.79 5.39 31.14
C SER A 122 22.90 6.07 29.77
N TYR A 123 21.83 5.97 28.98
CA TYR A 123 21.64 6.66 27.71
C TYR A 123 20.20 7.09 27.54
N PHE A 124 20.00 8.32 27.09
CA PHE A 124 18.68 8.88 26.85
C PHE A 124 18.71 9.78 25.61
N ASN A 125 17.77 9.58 24.70
CA ASN A 125 17.62 10.41 23.51
C ASN A 125 16.13 10.63 23.17
N ILE A 126 15.79 11.86 22.81
CA ILE A 126 14.47 12.22 22.29
C ILE A 126 14.55 12.19 20.78
N ILE A 127 13.85 11.25 20.16
CA ILE A 127 13.82 11.11 18.69
C ILE A 127 12.77 12.01 18.07
N THR A 128 11.78 12.45 18.84
CA THR A 128 10.73 13.32 18.31
C THR A 128 11.35 14.62 17.84
N ARG A 129 11.29 14.83 16.55
CA ARG A 129 11.70 16.09 15.94
C ARG A 129 10.65 17.12 16.24
N ASN A 130 10.91 18.02 17.18
CA ASN A 130 10.26 19.32 17.20
C ASN A 130 10.76 20.11 15.98
N HIS A 131 10.29 19.79 14.80
CA HIS A 131 10.41 20.69 13.67
C HIS A 131 9.50 21.88 13.90
N LYS A 132 9.97 22.84 14.68
CA LYS A 132 9.61 24.24 14.51
C LYS A 132 10.30 24.79 13.27
N ASP A 133 10.27 24.05 12.19
CA ASP A 133 10.59 24.59 10.88
C ASP A 133 9.26 25.03 10.25
N ASN A 134 9.23 26.26 9.76
CA ASN A 134 8.17 26.86 8.94
C ASN A 134 7.96 26.13 7.58
N ARG A 135 8.34 24.87 7.50
CA ARG A 135 8.08 23.97 6.38
C ARG A 135 6.74 23.29 6.65
N GLY A 136 5.78 23.49 5.80
CA GLY A 136 4.40 23.03 5.93
C GLY A 136 4.32 21.58 6.46
N THR A 137 3.27 21.28 7.22
CA THR A 137 3.05 19.94 7.79
C THR A 137 3.04 18.91 6.66
N VAL A 138 4.04 18.01 6.68
CA VAL A 138 4.07 16.88 5.73
C VAL A 138 2.84 16.02 6.00
N PRO A 139 2.01 15.74 4.99
CA PRO A 139 0.87 14.83 5.15
C PRO A 139 1.35 13.48 5.68
N TRP A 140 0.55 12.88 6.54
CA TRP A 140 0.85 11.53 7.02
C TRP A 140 0.84 10.54 5.86
N PHE A 141 1.75 9.57 5.88
CA PHE A 141 1.78 8.46 4.94
C PHE A 141 2.29 7.18 5.63
N PRO A 142 1.93 5.97 5.12
CA PRO A 142 2.35 4.70 5.70
C PRO A 142 3.86 4.54 5.62
N ARG A 143 4.44 3.96 6.68
CA ARG A 143 5.88 3.65 6.76
C ARG A 143 6.17 2.17 6.70
N ARG A 144 5.21 1.34 7.02
CA ARG A 144 5.29 -0.13 7.02
C ARG A 144 4.06 -0.68 6.32
N ILE A 145 4.20 -1.85 5.72
CA ILE A 145 3.08 -2.50 5.01
C ILE A 145 1.83 -2.65 5.90
N ARG A 146 2.00 -2.92 7.20
CA ARG A 146 0.88 -3.00 8.16
C ARG A 146 0.12 -1.68 8.36
N ASP A 147 0.74 -0.55 8.02
CA ASP A 147 0.07 0.75 8.12
C ASP A 147 -1.02 0.89 7.06
N LEU A 148 -0.98 0.09 5.99
CA LEU A 148 -2.02 0.02 4.97
C LEU A 148 -3.37 -0.41 5.56
N ASP A 149 -3.37 -1.21 6.65
CA ASP A 149 -4.60 -1.63 7.34
C ASP A 149 -5.36 -0.46 7.99
N LYS A 150 -4.69 0.68 8.23
CA LYS A 150 -5.31 1.83 8.90
C LYS A 150 -6.28 2.58 7.99
N PHE A 151 -6.03 2.58 6.68
CA PHE A 151 -6.87 3.30 5.71
C PHE A 151 -7.55 2.40 4.68
N ALA A 152 -7.16 1.14 4.55
CA ALA A 152 -7.80 0.21 3.60
C ALA A 152 -9.32 0.06 3.82
N ASN A 153 -9.81 0.40 5.00
CA ASN A 153 -11.23 0.45 5.33
C ASN A 153 -11.83 1.87 5.31
N GLN A 154 -11.03 2.90 4.95
CA GLN A 154 -11.49 4.28 4.76
C GLN A 154 -11.86 4.48 3.29
N ILE A 155 -12.93 3.83 2.87
CA ILE A 155 -13.41 3.85 1.50
C ILE A 155 -14.31 5.06 1.24
N LEU A 156 -14.18 5.65 0.06
CA LEU A 156 -14.97 6.80 -0.39
C LEU A 156 -16.40 6.38 -0.71
N SER A 157 -16.57 5.20 -1.29
CA SER A 157 -17.86 4.57 -1.51
C SER A 157 -17.73 3.06 -1.30
N TYR A 158 -18.71 2.48 -0.59
CA TYR A 158 -18.77 1.04 -0.46
C TYR A 158 -19.17 0.41 -1.78
N GLY A 159 -18.46 -0.65 -2.17
CA GLY A 159 -18.82 -1.43 -3.36
C GLY A 159 -20.23 -2.04 -3.29
N SER A 160 -20.92 -1.93 -2.16
CA SER A 160 -22.35 -2.28 -1.97
C SER A 160 -23.30 -1.09 -2.17
N GLU A 161 -22.79 0.15 -2.25
CA GLU A 161 -23.54 1.37 -2.50
C GLU A 161 -23.48 1.65 -4.00
N LEU A 162 -24.47 1.16 -4.74
CA LEU A 162 -24.56 1.32 -6.19
C LEU A 162 -25.25 2.63 -6.53
N ASP A 163 -24.75 3.33 -7.55
CA ASP A 163 -25.43 4.49 -8.13
C ASP A 163 -26.73 4.06 -8.81
N ALA A 164 -27.72 4.99 -8.91
CA ALA A 164 -29.05 4.69 -9.44
C ALA A 164 -29.06 4.22 -10.90
N ASP A 165 -28.04 4.56 -11.68
CA ASP A 165 -27.83 4.14 -13.06
C ASP A 165 -27.01 2.83 -13.20
N HIS A 166 -26.52 2.28 -12.09
CA HIS A 166 -25.82 1.01 -12.12
C HIS A 166 -26.75 -0.15 -12.51
N PRO A 167 -26.33 -1.06 -13.42
CA PRO A 167 -27.18 -2.17 -13.88
C PRO A 167 -27.76 -3.06 -12.77
N GLY A 168 -27.03 -3.22 -11.67
CA GLY A 168 -27.44 -4.02 -10.51
C GLY A 168 -28.16 -3.21 -9.41
N PHE A 169 -28.48 -1.93 -9.63
CA PHE A 169 -29.05 -1.08 -8.56
C PHE A 169 -30.35 -1.62 -7.99
N THR A 170 -31.23 -2.14 -8.83
CA THR A 170 -32.55 -2.67 -8.45
C THR A 170 -32.52 -4.16 -8.08
N ASP A 171 -31.36 -4.85 -8.27
CA ASP A 171 -31.24 -6.28 -7.99
C ASP A 171 -30.85 -6.54 -6.51
N PRO A 172 -31.76 -7.07 -5.68
CA PRO A 172 -31.45 -7.31 -4.27
C PRO A 172 -30.46 -8.46 -4.05
N VAL A 173 -30.39 -9.44 -4.97
CA VAL A 173 -29.45 -10.56 -4.87
C VAL A 173 -28.04 -10.08 -5.16
N TYR A 174 -27.87 -9.32 -6.23
CA TYR A 174 -26.59 -8.70 -6.58
C TYR A 174 -26.08 -7.77 -5.48
N ARG A 175 -26.96 -6.92 -4.91
CA ARG A 175 -26.60 -6.02 -3.80
C ARG A 175 -26.18 -6.77 -2.55
N ALA A 176 -26.87 -7.86 -2.20
CA ALA A 176 -26.48 -8.71 -1.07
C ALA A 176 -25.11 -9.36 -1.32
N ARG A 177 -24.85 -9.78 -2.56
CA ARG A 177 -23.55 -10.35 -2.96
C ARG A 177 -22.44 -9.32 -2.89
N ARG A 178 -22.67 -8.09 -3.32
CA ARG A 178 -21.72 -6.96 -3.19
C ARG A 178 -21.36 -6.68 -1.74
N LYS A 179 -22.36 -6.72 -0.84
CA LYS A 179 -22.14 -6.58 0.58
C LYS A 179 -21.26 -7.71 1.15
N TYR A 180 -21.48 -8.94 0.74
CA TYR A 180 -20.65 -10.08 1.13
C TYR A 180 -19.16 -9.84 0.77
N PHE A 181 -18.85 -9.37 -0.42
CA PHE A 181 -17.49 -9.03 -0.83
C PHE A 181 -16.91 -7.87 0.00
N ALA A 182 -17.70 -6.85 0.26
CA ALA A 182 -17.27 -5.73 1.11
C ALA A 182 -16.96 -6.19 2.54
N ASP A 183 -17.76 -7.08 3.11
CA ASP A 183 -17.54 -7.63 4.45
C ASP A 183 -16.27 -8.48 4.53
N ILE A 184 -15.96 -9.29 3.52
CA ILE A 184 -14.71 -10.05 3.42
C ILE A 184 -13.50 -9.10 3.41
N ALA A 185 -13.52 -8.12 2.52
CA ALA A 185 -12.42 -7.17 2.38
C ALA A 185 -12.20 -6.33 3.64
N PHE A 186 -13.29 -5.93 4.31
CA PHE A 186 -13.24 -5.14 5.55
C PHE A 186 -12.54 -5.88 6.70
N HIS A 187 -12.73 -7.19 6.80
CA HIS A 187 -12.15 -8.00 7.87
C HIS A 187 -10.72 -8.48 7.59
N TYR A 188 -10.23 -8.34 6.36
CA TYR A 188 -8.88 -8.76 5.99
C TYR A 188 -7.79 -7.90 6.65
N LYS A 189 -6.68 -8.54 7.08
CA LYS A 189 -5.49 -7.88 7.63
C LYS A 189 -4.24 -8.23 6.82
N GLN A 190 -3.57 -7.22 6.29
CA GLN A 190 -2.33 -7.37 5.51
C GLN A 190 -1.17 -7.90 6.36
N ALA A 191 -1.12 -7.56 7.63
CA ALA A 191 -0.11 -8.03 8.56
C ALA A 191 -0.76 -8.87 9.67
N SER A 192 -0.35 -10.14 9.79
CA SER A 192 -0.76 -10.97 10.91
C SER A 192 -0.18 -10.43 12.23
N MET A 193 -1.01 -10.35 13.27
CA MET A 193 -0.54 -10.03 14.62
C MET A 193 0.23 -11.21 15.28
N ASN A 194 0.27 -12.38 14.65
CA ASN A 194 0.99 -13.54 15.14
C ASN A 194 2.47 -13.47 14.73
N VAL A 195 3.35 -13.40 15.71
CA VAL A 195 4.81 -13.21 15.63
C VAL A 195 5.55 -14.31 14.83
N THR A 196 4.87 -15.35 14.38
CA THR A 196 5.48 -16.53 13.73
C THR A 196 5.37 -16.55 12.20
N CYS A 197 4.58 -15.67 11.56
CA CYS A 197 4.45 -15.62 10.12
C CYS A 197 4.69 -14.21 9.60
N TYR A 198 5.76 -13.99 8.84
CA TYR A 198 6.04 -12.76 8.08
C TYR A 198 5.13 -12.58 6.86
N SER A 199 4.30 -13.57 6.53
CA SER A 199 3.21 -13.47 5.56
C SER A 199 1.94 -13.04 6.29
N GLY A 200 1.20 -12.08 5.73
CA GLY A 200 -0.13 -11.67 6.22
C GLY A 200 -1.12 -12.84 6.33
N GLU A 201 -2.35 -12.56 6.68
CA GLU A 201 -3.42 -13.55 6.61
C GLU A 201 -3.57 -14.04 5.16
N PRO A 202 -3.92 -15.33 4.92
CA PRO A 202 -4.26 -15.80 3.59
C PRO A 202 -5.38 -14.95 2.98
N LEU A 203 -5.29 -14.67 1.69
CA LEU A 203 -6.34 -13.92 1.01
C LEU A 203 -7.64 -14.73 1.00
N PRO A 204 -8.79 -14.08 1.24
CA PRO A 204 -10.06 -14.79 1.34
C PRO A 204 -10.42 -15.51 0.04
N HIS A 205 -10.65 -16.80 0.14
CA HIS A 205 -11.16 -17.60 -0.99
C HIS A 205 -12.64 -17.29 -1.23
N VAL A 206 -13.02 -17.08 -2.47
CA VAL A 206 -14.39 -16.79 -2.89
C VAL A 206 -14.96 -17.94 -3.70
N ASN A 207 -16.12 -18.46 -3.27
CA ASN A 207 -16.90 -19.38 -4.09
C ASN A 207 -17.80 -18.56 -5.03
N TYR A 208 -17.37 -18.42 -6.28
CA TYR A 208 -18.15 -17.74 -7.31
C TYR A 208 -19.34 -18.59 -7.74
N THR A 209 -20.47 -17.93 -7.99
CA THR A 209 -21.67 -18.61 -8.52
C THR A 209 -21.50 -18.96 -9.99
N GLN A 210 -22.36 -19.82 -10.53
CA GLN A 210 -22.35 -20.14 -11.94
C GLN A 210 -22.60 -18.91 -12.81
N GLU A 211 -23.52 -18.04 -12.41
CA GLU A 211 -23.83 -16.79 -13.11
C GLU A 211 -22.62 -15.82 -13.14
N GLU A 212 -21.89 -15.73 -12.02
CA GLU A 212 -20.63 -14.96 -11.94
C GLU A 212 -19.57 -15.52 -12.89
N THR A 213 -19.43 -16.84 -12.91
CA THR A 213 -18.49 -17.54 -13.80
C THR A 213 -18.88 -17.42 -15.27
N ASP A 214 -20.17 -17.49 -15.59
CA ASP A 214 -20.67 -17.30 -16.96
C ASP A 214 -20.43 -15.86 -17.44
N THR A 215 -20.60 -14.87 -16.56
CA THR A 215 -20.30 -13.46 -16.85
C THR A 215 -18.82 -13.26 -17.14
N TRP A 216 -17.92 -13.80 -16.29
CA TRP A 216 -16.49 -13.82 -16.53
C TRP A 216 -16.15 -14.48 -17.87
N GLY A 217 -16.69 -15.66 -18.16
CA GLY A 217 -16.43 -16.40 -19.40
C GLY A 217 -16.79 -15.62 -20.65
N GLN A 218 -17.86 -14.81 -20.61
CA GLN A 218 -18.22 -13.92 -21.72
C GLN A 218 -17.16 -12.84 -21.96
N VAL A 219 -16.67 -12.22 -20.90
CA VAL A 219 -15.61 -11.20 -20.96
C VAL A 219 -14.30 -11.83 -21.43
N PHE A 220 -13.90 -12.91 -20.80
CA PHE A 220 -12.66 -13.63 -21.07
C PHE A 220 -12.56 -14.04 -22.56
N ARG A 221 -13.59 -14.71 -23.10
CA ARG A 221 -13.63 -15.13 -24.51
C ARG A 221 -13.47 -13.99 -25.50
N LYS A 222 -14.04 -12.81 -25.20
CA LYS A 222 -13.99 -11.69 -26.12
C LYS A 222 -12.65 -10.98 -26.08
N LEU A 223 -12.10 -10.76 -24.89
CA LEU A 223 -10.85 -10.04 -24.71
C LEU A 223 -9.65 -10.88 -25.16
N THR A 224 -9.61 -12.18 -24.84
CA THR A 224 -8.50 -13.06 -25.24
C THR A 224 -8.33 -13.17 -26.76
N LYS A 225 -9.39 -12.95 -27.54
CA LYS A 225 -9.30 -12.87 -29.02
C LYS A 225 -8.63 -11.60 -29.50
N LEU A 226 -8.68 -10.52 -28.74
CA LEU A 226 -8.10 -9.22 -29.10
C LEU A 226 -6.63 -9.10 -28.65
N TYR A 227 -6.24 -9.70 -27.52
CA TYR A 227 -4.93 -9.50 -26.93
C TYR A 227 -3.75 -9.74 -27.89
N PRO A 228 -3.71 -10.78 -28.73
CA PRO A 228 -2.57 -10.99 -29.63
C PRO A 228 -2.27 -9.85 -30.58
N SER A 229 -3.31 -9.06 -30.96
CA SER A 229 -3.17 -7.95 -31.90
C SER A 229 -3.21 -6.56 -31.26
N HIS A 230 -3.83 -6.43 -30.08
CA HIS A 230 -4.11 -5.12 -29.46
C HIS A 230 -3.23 -4.87 -28.21
N ALA A 231 -2.95 -5.90 -27.41
CA ALA A 231 -2.18 -5.77 -26.19
C ALA A 231 -0.68 -5.68 -26.46
N CYS A 232 0.06 -5.06 -25.55
CA CYS A 232 1.51 -4.98 -25.61
C CYS A 232 2.17 -6.37 -25.46
N ARG A 233 3.42 -6.45 -25.85
CA ARG A 233 4.22 -7.68 -25.83
C ARG A 233 4.34 -8.27 -24.44
N GLU A 234 4.53 -7.44 -23.42
CA GLU A 234 4.65 -7.86 -22.03
C GLU A 234 3.38 -8.53 -21.52
N HIS A 235 2.21 -7.97 -21.83
CA HIS A 235 0.93 -8.61 -21.53
C HIS A 235 0.81 -9.98 -22.23
N ASN A 236 1.10 -10.04 -23.53
CA ASN A 236 1.01 -11.27 -24.30
C ASN A 236 2.02 -12.33 -23.86
N HIS A 237 3.14 -11.93 -23.24
CA HIS A 237 4.12 -12.83 -22.64
C HIS A 237 3.61 -13.41 -21.31
N VAL A 238 3.06 -12.57 -20.44
CA VAL A 238 2.63 -12.98 -19.08
C VAL A 238 1.31 -13.74 -19.11
N PHE A 239 0.37 -13.39 -19.97
CA PHE A 239 -0.99 -13.93 -19.94
C PHE A 239 -1.05 -15.46 -20.04
N PRO A 240 -0.26 -16.16 -20.90
CA PRO A 240 -0.17 -17.61 -20.89
C PRO A 240 0.33 -18.21 -19.57
N LEU A 241 1.26 -17.52 -18.87
CA LEU A 241 1.75 -17.96 -17.56
C LEU A 241 0.66 -17.89 -16.49
N LEU A 242 -0.22 -16.89 -16.55
CA LEU A 242 -1.39 -16.78 -15.66
C LEU A 242 -2.41 -17.91 -15.94
N ILE A 243 -2.59 -18.30 -17.19
CA ILE A 243 -3.43 -19.45 -17.55
C ILE A 243 -2.85 -20.73 -16.93
N GLU A 244 -1.55 -20.92 -17.04
CA GLU A 244 -0.87 -22.13 -16.56
C GLU A 244 -0.80 -22.21 -15.03
N ASN A 245 -0.52 -21.09 -14.36
CA ASN A 245 -0.17 -21.08 -12.94
C ASN A 245 -1.27 -20.58 -12.00
N CYS A 246 -2.22 -19.74 -12.50
CA CYS A 246 -3.22 -19.08 -11.67
C CYS A 246 -4.66 -19.49 -12.00
N GLY A 247 -4.86 -20.46 -12.88
CA GLY A 247 -6.19 -20.97 -13.20
C GLY A 247 -7.07 -20.02 -14.04
N TYR A 248 -6.47 -19.14 -14.86
CA TYR A 248 -7.20 -18.30 -15.81
C TYR A 248 -7.84 -19.18 -16.88
N ARG A 249 -9.15 -19.33 -16.84
CA ARG A 249 -9.93 -20.10 -17.81
C ARG A 249 -11.29 -19.46 -18.00
N GLU A 250 -11.94 -19.78 -19.09
CA GLU A 250 -13.28 -19.31 -19.39
C GLU A 250 -14.33 -19.72 -18.36
N ASP A 251 -14.15 -20.91 -17.78
CA ASP A 251 -15.04 -21.54 -16.81
C ASP A 251 -14.58 -21.38 -15.35
N ASN A 252 -13.61 -20.52 -15.08
CA ASN A 252 -13.07 -20.31 -13.74
C ASN A 252 -12.56 -18.89 -13.53
N ILE A 253 -13.05 -18.23 -12.49
CA ILE A 253 -12.52 -16.96 -12.00
C ILE A 253 -11.35 -17.27 -11.05
N PRO A 254 -10.12 -16.80 -11.35
CA PRO A 254 -8.95 -17.05 -10.51
C PRO A 254 -9.10 -16.50 -9.10
N GLN A 255 -8.48 -17.17 -8.12
CA GLN A 255 -8.45 -16.70 -6.75
C GLN A 255 -7.34 -15.66 -6.53
N LEU A 256 -7.62 -14.61 -5.74
CA LEU A 256 -6.63 -13.58 -5.44
C LEU A 256 -5.37 -14.14 -4.77
N GLU A 257 -5.49 -15.22 -3.96
CA GLU A 257 -4.35 -15.84 -3.28
C GLU A 257 -3.35 -16.42 -4.28
N ASP A 258 -3.82 -17.17 -5.27
CA ASP A 258 -2.97 -17.80 -6.29
C ASP A 258 -2.25 -16.73 -7.12
N ILE A 259 -2.99 -15.69 -7.50
CA ILE A 259 -2.45 -14.55 -8.25
C ILE A 259 -1.44 -13.76 -7.40
N SER A 260 -1.75 -13.51 -6.14
CA SER A 260 -0.87 -12.75 -5.24
C SER A 260 0.46 -13.49 -5.02
N ASN A 261 0.43 -14.81 -4.90
CA ASN A 261 1.63 -15.63 -4.80
C ASN A 261 2.45 -15.57 -6.10
N PHE A 262 1.81 -15.69 -7.26
CA PHE A 262 2.47 -15.55 -8.55
C PHE A 262 3.12 -14.17 -8.74
N LEU A 263 2.41 -13.09 -8.41
CA LEU A 263 2.94 -11.73 -8.49
C LEU A 263 4.10 -11.51 -7.51
N LYS A 264 4.00 -12.07 -6.30
CA LYS A 264 5.04 -11.99 -5.29
C LYS A 264 6.35 -12.61 -5.78
N ASP A 265 6.27 -13.77 -6.42
CA ASP A 265 7.43 -14.46 -6.97
C ASP A 265 7.99 -13.77 -8.22
N SER A 266 7.13 -13.17 -9.05
CA SER A 266 7.54 -12.51 -10.29
C SER A 266 8.15 -11.13 -10.05
N THR A 267 7.49 -10.28 -9.25
CA THR A 267 7.85 -8.86 -9.12
C THR A 267 7.82 -8.35 -7.68
N GLY A 268 7.40 -9.17 -6.72
CA GLY A 268 7.20 -8.75 -5.33
C GLY A 268 5.89 -8.00 -5.09
N PHE A 269 5.02 -7.84 -6.10
CA PHE A 269 3.67 -7.34 -5.87
C PHE A 269 2.82 -8.36 -5.13
N THR A 270 1.92 -7.86 -4.29
CA THR A 270 0.91 -8.66 -3.60
C THR A 270 -0.44 -8.00 -3.76
N LEU A 271 -1.50 -8.80 -3.71
CA LEU A 271 -2.86 -8.28 -3.75
C LEU A 271 -3.40 -8.04 -2.35
N ARG A 272 -4.31 -7.08 -2.24
CA ARG A 272 -5.10 -6.85 -1.04
C ARG A 272 -6.57 -6.66 -1.43
N PRO A 273 -7.51 -7.42 -0.84
CA PRO A 273 -8.92 -7.20 -1.11
C PRO A 273 -9.36 -5.85 -0.56
N VAL A 274 -10.21 -5.15 -1.30
CA VAL A 274 -10.76 -3.85 -0.94
C VAL A 274 -12.27 -3.87 -1.02
N ALA A 275 -12.92 -3.19 -0.04
CA ALA A 275 -14.36 -3.17 0.08
C ALA A 275 -15.06 -2.16 -0.85
N GLY A 276 -14.30 -1.29 -1.50
CA GLY A 276 -14.80 -0.25 -2.38
C GLY A 276 -13.70 0.70 -2.83
N LEU A 277 -14.08 1.88 -3.30
CA LEU A 277 -13.17 2.88 -3.85
C LEU A 277 -12.36 3.57 -2.76
N LEU A 278 -11.04 3.50 -2.84
CA LEU A 278 -10.11 4.24 -1.98
C LEU A 278 -9.87 5.66 -2.49
N SER A 279 -9.39 6.54 -1.61
CA SER A 279 -8.85 7.84 -2.04
C SER A 279 -7.62 7.62 -2.94
N SER A 280 -7.37 8.55 -3.89
CA SER A 280 -6.17 8.49 -4.74
C SER A 280 -4.89 8.42 -3.91
N ARG A 281 -4.83 9.15 -2.78
CA ARG A 281 -3.69 9.13 -1.86
C ARG A 281 -3.44 7.74 -1.27
N ASP A 282 -4.49 7.07 -0.81
CA ASP A 282 -4.38 5.76 -0.15
C ASP A 282 -4.08 4.66 -1.15
N PHE A 283 -4.72 4.71 -2.31
CA PHE A 283 -4.48 3.78 -3.40
C PHE A 283 -3.02 3.86 -3.90
N LEU A 284 -2.54 5.07 -4.23
CA LEU A 284 -1.17 5.28 -4.68
C LEU A 284 -0.15 4.88 -3.60
N ALA A 285 -0.45 5.16 -2.31
CA ALA A 285 0.42 4.75 -1.22
C ALA A 285 0.61 3.22 -1.15
N GLY A 286 -0.41 2.43 -1.48
CA GLY A 286 -0.30 0.97 -1.58
C GLY A 286 0.75 0.52 -2.60
N LEU A 287 0.79 1.17 -3.77
CA LEU A 287 1.75 0.86 -4.83
C LEU A 287 3.20 1.04 -4.38
N ALA A 288 3.49 2.00 -3.48
CA ALA A 288 4.83 2.20 -2.93
C ALA A 288 5.36 0.96 -2.20
N PHE A 289 4.47 0.12 -1.65
CA PHE A 289 4.78 -1.14 -0.98
C PHE A 289 4.66 -2.37 -1.89
N ARG A 290 4.41 -2.16 -3.19
CA ARG A 290 4.03 -3.22 -4.12
C ARG A 290 2.78 -3.98 -3.65
N VAL A 291 1.81 -3.25 -3.11
CA VAL A 291 0.49 -3.77 -2.76
C VAL A 291 -0.54 -3.15 -3.70
N PHE A 292 -1.24 -3.99 -4.42
CA PHE A 292 -2.33 -3.60 -5.30
C PHE A 292 -3.66 -3.94 -4.63
N HIS A 293 -4.51 -2.91 -4.46
CA HIS A 293 -5.84 -3.06 -3.87
C HIS A 293 -6.81 -3.53 -4.95
N SER A 294 -7.34 -4.74 -4.79
CA SER A 294 -8.15 -5.44 -5.79
C SER A 294 -9.55 -5.71 -5.27
N THR A 295 -10.55 -5.46 -6.10
CA THR A 295 -11.92 -5.89 -5.85
C THR A 295 -12.07 -7.39 -6.15
N GLN A 296 -13.07 -8.04 -5.51
CA GLN A 296 -13.37 -9.46 -5.73
C GLN A 296 -14.76 -9.67 -6.36
N TYR A 297 -15.61 -8.64 -6.39
CA TYR A 297 -16.92 -8.74 -7.02
C TYR A 297 -16.81 -8.66 -8.55
N ILE A 298 -17.81 -9.17 -9.24
CA ILE A 298 -17.92 -9.10 -10.70
C ILE A 298 -19.06 -8.17 -11.10
N ARG A 299 -18.96 -7.57 -12.28
CA ARG A 299 -20.01 -6.75 -12.90
C ARG A 299 -21.34 -7.48 -13.03
N HIS A 300 -22.43 -6.73 -13.15
CA HIS A 300 -23.76 -7.30 -13.26
C HIS A 300 -23.95 -8.09 -14.56
N PRO A 301 -24.58 -9.31 -14.52
CA PRO A 301 -24.70 -10.20 -15.67
C PRO A 301 -25.53 -9.63 -16.82
N SER A 302 -26.40 -8.66 -16.58
CA SER A 302 -27.15 -7.99 -17.63
C SER A 302 -26.29 -7.15 -18.59
N CYS A 303 -25.08 -6.71 -18.14
CA CYS A 303 -24.16 -5.90 -18.93
C CYS A 303 -22.72 -6.44 -18.84
N PRO A 304 -22.43 -7.66 -19.33
CA PRO A 304 -21.14 -8.30 -19.12
C PRO A 304 -19.95 -7.60 -19.76
N LEU A 305 -20.19 -6.71 -20.73
CA LEU A 305 -19.14 -5.99 -21.45
C LEU A 305 -18.95 -4.54 -21.00
N TYR A 306 -19.73 -4.11 -20.02
CA TYR A 306 -19.65 -2.76 -19.46
C TYR A 306 -19.80 -2.79 -17.95
N THR A 307 -19.01 -1.98 -17.29
CA THR A 307 -19.15 -1.68 -15.86
C THR A 307 -18.75 -0.22 -15.63
N PRO A 308 -19.48 0.53 -14.80
CA PRO A 308 -19.13 1.91 -14.45
C PRO A 308 -18.01 1.99 -13.41
N GLU A 309 -17.61 0.87 -12.84
CA GLU A 309 -16.64 0.77 -11.75
C GLU A 309 -15.68 -0.41 -11.94
N PRO A 310 -14.48 -0.40 -11.33
CA PRO A 310 -13.58 -1.54 -11.33
C PRO A 310 -14.24 -2.78 -10.72
N ASP A 311 -14.10 -3.92 -11.36
CA ASP A 311 -14.57 -5.22 -10.92
C ASP A 311 -13.46 -6.27 -11.08
N VAL A 312 -13.68 -7.50 -10.64
CA VAL A 312 -12.67 -8.56 -10.75
C VAL A 312 -12.20 -8.82 -12.19
N CYS A 313 -13.03 -8.58 -13.20
CA CYS A 313 -12.60 -8.66 -14.61
C CYS A 313 -11.56 -7.58 -14.92
N HIS A 314 -11.81 -6.34 -14.48
CA HIS A 314 -10.87 -5.23 -14.65
C HIS A 314 -9.55 -5.51 -13.93
N GLU A 315 -9.62 -5.97 -12.68
CA GLU A 315 -8.41 -6.23 -11.88
C GLU A 315 -7.57 -7.35 -12.48
N LEU A 316 -8.18 -8.50 -12.79
CA LEU A 316 -7.44 -9.70 -13.18
C LEU A 316 -7.02 -9.70 -14.64
N LEU A 317 -7.83 -9.19 -15.55
CA LEU A 317 -7.51 -9.16 -16.98
C LEU A 317 -6.74 -7.88 -17.38
N GLY A 318 -6.95 -6.80 -16.64
CA GLY A 318 -6.33 -5.50 -16.91
C GLY A 318 -5.01 -5.29 -16.17
N HIS A 319 -5.03 -5.28 -14.84
CA HIS A 319 -3.86 -4.92 -14.03
C HIS A 319 -2.85 -6.06 -13.84
N VAL A 320 -3.33 -7.23 -13.46
CA VAL A 320 -2.48 -8.35 -13.04
C VAL A 320 -1.41 -8.72 -14.07
N PRO A 321 -1.70 -8.85 -15.38
CA PRO A 321 -0.69 -9.25 -16.34
C PRO A 321 0.53 -8.32 -16.37
N LEU A 322 0.29 -7.01 -16.27
CA LEU A 322 1.35 -6.01 -16.30
C LEU A 322 2.08 -5.88 -14.96
N LEU A 323 1.42 -6.08 -13.84
CA LEU A 323 2.06 -6.13 -12.52
C LEU A 323 3.05 -7.28 -12.37
N ALA A 324 2.95 -8.32 -13.20
CA ALA A 324 3.90 -9.42 -13.28
C ALA A 324 5.14 -9.08 -14.14
N ASP A 325 5.11 -8.00 -14.92
CA ASP A 325 6.29 -7.51 -15.65
C ASP A 325 7.18 -6.64 -14.75
N PRO A 326 8.50 -6.94 -14.64
CA PRO A 326 9.39 -6.21 -13.73
C PRO A 326 9.52 -4.72 -14.01
N ALA A 327 9.54 -4.31 -15.30
CA ALA A 327 9.68 -2.90 -15.67
C ALA A 327 8.40 -2.12 -15.34
N PHE A 328 7.24 -2.68 -15.64
CA PHE A 328 5.95 -2.09 -15.31
C PHE A 328 5.68 -2.06 -13.80
N ALA A 329 6.05 -3.12 -13.08
CA ALA A 329 5.95 -3.19 -11.61
C ALA A 329 6.78 -2.09 -10.96
N GLN A 330 8.00 -1.87 -11.43
CA GLN A 330 8.85 -0.78 -10.95
C GLN A 330 8.25 0.59 -11.29
N PHE A 331 7.77 0.78 -12.51
CA PHE A 331 7.09 2.01 -12.92
C PHE A 331 5.89 2.33 -12.00
N SER A 332 5.04 1.34 -11.74
CA SER A 332 3.89 1.49 -10.84
C SER A 332 4.32 1.83 -9.41
N GLN A 333 5.38 1.20 -8.90
CA GLN A 333 5.93 1.50 -7.58
C GLN A 333 6.49 2.93 -7.49
N GLU A 334 7.13 3.45 -8.54
CA GLU A 334 7.66 4.82 -8.54
C GLU A 334 6.55 5.87 -8.45
N ILE A 335 5.38 5.63 -9.07
CA ILE A 335 4.20 6.49 -8.88
C ILE A 335 3.80 6.50 -7.40
N GLY A 336 3.75 5.32 -6.78
CA GLY A 336 3.46 5.19 -5.36
C GLY A 336 4.46 5.92 -4.47
N LEU A 337 5.76 5.74 -4.69
CA LEU A 337 6.82 6.41 -3.93
C LEU A 337 6.78 7.94 -4.11
N ALA A 338 6.46 8.41 -5.31
CA ALA A 338 6.27 9.83 -5.58
C ALA A 338 5.11 10.43 -4.78
N SER A 339 4.06 9.66 -4.52
CA SER A 339 2.87 10.11 -3.79
C SER A 339 3.09 10.31 -2.28
N LEU A 340 4.07 9.60 -1.69
CA LEU A 340 4.27 9.59 -0.24
C LEU A 340 4.68 10.96 0.29
N GLY A 341 3.82 11.56 1.11
CA GLY A 341 4.03 12.88 1.68
C GLY A 341 3.93 14.04 0.68
N ALA A 342 3.43 13.80 -0.52
CA ALA A 342 3.15 14.84 -1.50
C ALA A 342 1.93 15.68 -1.09
N PRO A 343 1.89 16.99 -1.41
CA PRO A 343 0.69 17.82 -1.28
C PRO A 343 -0.48 17.29 -2.11
N ASP A 344 -1.72 17.63 -1.72
CA ASP A 344 -2.92 17.10 -2.35
C ASP A 344 -3.02 17.42 -3.86
N ASP A 345 -2.62 18.61 -4.26
CA ASP A 345 -2.59 19.01 -5.68
C ASP A 345 -1.61 18.16 -6.52
N TYR A 346 -0.55 17.65 -5.91
CA TYR A 346 0.38 16.72 -6.56
C TYR A 346 -0.15 15.28 -6.54
N ILE A 347 -0.92 14.89 -5.51
CA ILE A 347 -1.63 13.61 -5.51
C ILE A 347 -2.60 13.53 -6.68
N GLU A 348 -3.38 14.57 -6.94
CA GLU A 348 -4.30 14.66 -8.09
C GLU A 348 -3.55 14.55 -9.42
N LYS A 349 -2.42 15.26 -9.55
CA LYS A 349 -1.56 15.19 -10.74
C LYS A 349 -0.97 13.79 -10.95
N LEU A 350 -0.51 13.14 -9.89
CA LEU A 350 0.00 11.77 -9.95
C LEU A 350 -1.11 10.76 -10.28
N ALA A 351 -2.31 10.94 -9.71
CA ALA A 351 -3.47 10.13 -10.05
C ALA A 351 -3.87 10.31 -11.52
N THR A 352 -3.76 11.52 -12.07
CA THR A 352 -3.98 11.77 -13.50
C THR A 352 -2.91 11.09 -14.36
N CYS A 353 -1.64 11.12 -13.95
CA CYS A 353 -0.59 10.35 -14.63
C CYS A 353 -0.86 8.84 -14.58
N TYR A 354 -1.30 8.31 -13.42
CA TYR A 354 -1.72 6.93 -13.26
C TYR A 354 -2.86 6.58 -14.22
N TRP A 355 -3.89 7.43 -14.30
CA TRP A 355 -5.02 7.27 -15.20
C TRP A 355 -4.59 7.12 -16.66
N PHE A 356 -3.74 8.01 -17.16
CA PHE A 356 -3.31 7.99 -18.56
C PHE A 356 -2.13 7.06 -18.87
N THR A 357 -1.66 6.31 -17.88
CA THR A 357 -0.63 5.28 -18.04
C THR A 357 -1.15 3.92 -17.62
N VAL A 358 -1.22 3.66 -16.32
CA VAL A 358 -1.57 2.34 -15.77
C VAL A 358 -3.00 1.94 -16.15
N GLU A 359 -3.94 2.90 -16.23
CA GLU A 359 -5.34 2.63 -16.60
C GLU A 359 -5.59 2.67 -18.11
N PHE A 360 -5.15 3.73 -18.80
CA PHE A 360 -5.50 3.98 -20.20
C PHE A 360 -4.29 4.21 -21.10
N GLY A 361 -3.12 3.68 -20.70
CA GLY A 361 -1.87 3.90 -21.42
C GLY A 361 -1.71 3.07 -22.69
N LEU A 362 -1.04 3.69 -23.67
CA LEU A 362 -0.57 3.08 -24.91
C LEU A 362 0.95 3.12 -24.96
N CYS A 363 1.58 2.17 -25.67
CA CYS A 363 3.02 2.16 -25.92
C CYS A 363 3.32 1.88 -27.39
N THR A 364 4.51 2.26 -27.83
CA THR A 364 5.01 1.94 -29.15
C THR A 364 5.86 0.67 -29.10
N GLN A 365 5.53 -0.34 -29.92
CA GLN A 365 6.28 -1.57 -30.09
C GLN A 365 6.29 -1.98 -31.55
N ASP A 366 7.47 -2.23 -32.11
CA ASP A 366 7.65 -2.63 -33.52
C ASP A 366 6.90 -1.70 -34.51
N ASP A 367 7.06 -0.38 -34.30
CA ASP A 367 6.41 0.70 -35.04
C ASP A 367 4.86 0.67 -34.98
N GLN A 368 4.28 -0.08 -34.06
CA GLN A 368 2.83 -0.15 -33.82
C GLN A 368 2.47 0.36 -32.42
N VAL A 369 1.32 0.99 -32.33
CA VAL A 369 0.75 1.36 -31.03
C VAL A 369 0.02 0.17 -30.45
N LYS A 370 0.32 -0.16 -29.19
CA LYS A 370 -0.28 -1.26 -28.42
C LYS A 370 -0.84 -0.74 -27.11
N ALA A 371 -1.87 -1.42 -26.59
CA ALA A 371 -2.48 -1.09 -25.30
C ALA A 371 -1.78 -1.82 -24.16
N TYR A 372 -1.51 -1.08 -23.07
CA TYR A 372 -1.08 -1.67 -21.82
C TYR A 372 -1.92 -1.24 -20.62
N GLY A 373 -2.75 -0.22 -20.77
CA GLY A 373 -3.60 0.28 -19.70
C GLY A 373 -4.67 -0.74 -19.31
N ALA A 374 -4.89 -0.93 -18.01
CA ALA A 374 -5.80 -1.92 -17.46
C ALA A 374 -7.27 -1.66 -17.88
N GLY A 375 -7.69 -0.40 -17.89
CA GLY A 375 -9.02 0.01 -18.40
C GLY A 375 -9.23 -0.37 -19.85
N LEU A 376 -8.19 -0.32 -20.67
CA LEU A 376 -8.24 -0.76 -22.07
C LEU A 376 -8.29 -2.28 -22.17
N LEU A 377 -7.39 -2.99 -21.47
CA LEU A 377 -7.24 -4.45 -21.52
C LEU A 377 -8.45 -5.19 -20.94
N SER A 378 -9.27 -4.53 -20.13
CA SER A 378 -10.48 -5.09 -19.53
C SER A 378 -11.80 -4.60 -20.19
N SER A 379 -11.72 -3.72 -21.18
CA SER A 379 -12.86 -3.17 -21.90
C SER A 379 -12.83 -3.57 -23.38
N PHE A 380 -13.75 -4.45 -23.79
CA PHE A 380 -13.81 -4.93 -25.16
C PHE A 380 -13.97 -3.81 -26.20
N GLY A 381 -14.83 -2.85 -25.92
CA GLY A 381 -15.11 -1.75 -26.86
C GLY A 381 -13.99 -0.71 -26.89
N GLU A 382 -13.46 -0.32 -25.73
CA GLU A 382 -12.45 0.70 -25.65
C GLU A 382 -11.06 0.23 -26.10
N LEU A 383 -10.75 -1.07 -25.92
CA LEU A 383 -9.53 -1.66 -26.46
C LEU A 383 -9.45 -1.55 -27.99
N GLN A 384 -10.58 -1.69 -28.68
CA GLN A 384 -10.64 -1.47 -30.13
C GLN A 384 -10.65 0.01 -30.49
N TYR A 385 -11.39 0.82 -29.72
CA TYR A 385 -11.51 2.25 -29.96
C TYR A 385 -10.19 3.00 -29.84
N CYS A 386 -9.41 2.74 -28.79
CA CYS A 386 -8.15 3.42 -28.53
C CYS A 386 -7.08 3.21 -29.64
N LEU A 387 -7.16 2.10 -30.37
CA LEU A 387 -6.26 1.78 -31.49
C LEU A 387 -6.86 2.15 -32.87
N SER A 388 -8.09 2.68 -32.93
CA SER A 388 -8.68 3.21 -34.16
C SER A 388 -8.15 4.63 -34.45
N ASP A 389 -8.50 5.18 -35.60
CA ASP A 389 -8.14 6.56 -36.01
C ASP A 389 -9.01 7.65 -35.36
N LYS A 390 -9.96 7.25 -34.48
CA LYS A 390 -10.94 8.18 -33.92
C LYS A 390 -10.40 9.05 -32.79
N PRO A 391 -9.73 8.48 -31.74
CA PRO A 391 -9.24 9.26 -30.61
C PRO A 391 -7.94 9.96 -30.94
N GLU A 392 -7.70 11.09 -30.29
CA GLU A 392 -6.41 11.76 -30.32
C GLU A 392 -5.38 10.92 -29.53
N ARG A 393 -4.14 10.85 -30.06
CA ARG A 393 -2.99 10.23 -29.37
C ARG A 393 -1.90 11.25 -29.21
N ARG A 394 -1.34 11.34 -28.01
CA ARG A 394 -0.26 12.25 -27.63
C ARG A 394 0.90 11.47 -27.01
N VAL A 395 2.11 11.99 -27.14
CA VAL A 395 3.27 11.44 -26.44
C VAL A 395 3.09 11.67 -24.93
N PHE A 396 3.42 10.65 -24.13
CA PHE A 396 3.37 10.76 -22.68
C PHE A 396 4.42 11.74 -22.16
N ASP A 397 3.99 12.76 -21.47
CA ASP A 397 4.77 13.79 -20.79
C ASP A 397 4.08 14.12 -19.47
N PRO A 398 4.62 13.69 -18.31
CA PRO A 398 3.96 13.87 -17.02
C PRO A 398 3.56 15.31 -16.71
N ILE A 399 4.34 16.29 -17.17
CA ILE A 399 4.08 17.72 -16.93
C ILE A 399 2.77 18.14 -17.62
N LYS A 400 2.54 17.68 -18.85
CA LYS A 400 1.33 17.99 -19.62
C LYS A 400 0.19 17.04 -19.28
N THR A 401 0.51 15.74 -19.18
CA THR A 401 -0.47 14.68 -18.90
C THR A 401 -1.17 14.90 -17.57
N SER A 402 -0.42 15.31 -16.54
CA SER A 402 -0.97 15.55 -15.19
C SER A 402 -2.03 16.65 -15.10
N LEU A 403 -2.16 17.47 -16.14
CA LEU A 403 -3.14 18.57 -16.22
C LEU A 403 -4.34 18.22 -17.11
N GLN A 404 -4.34 17.05 -17.76
CA GLN A 404 -5.40 16.64 -18.65
C GLN A 404 -6.65 16.22 -17.88
N LYS A 405 -7.79 16.82 -18.18
CA LYS A 405 -9.10 16.39 -17.69
C LYS A 405 -9.57 15.14 -18.44
N TYR A 406 -10.26 14.25 -17.75
CA TYR A 406 -10.75 13.00 -18.31
C TYR A 406 -12.17 12.67 -17.84
N PRO A 407 -13.01 12.04 -18.69
CA PRO A 407 -14.27 11.42 -18.27
C PRO A 407 -14.01 10.09 -17.59
N ILE A 408 -14.91 9.66 -16.70
CA ILE A 408 -14.83 8.36 -16.01
C ILE A 408 -15.75 7.31 -16.66
N THR A 409 -16.93 7.73 -17.15
CA THR A 409 -17.98 6.83 -17.65
C THR A 409 -18.09 6.80 -19.19
N GLU A 410 -17.19 7.48 -19.88
CA GLU A 410 -17.14 7.53 -21.34
C GLU A 410 -15.74 7.13 -21.84
N TYR A 411 -15.63 6.73 -23.11
CA TYR A 411 -14.33 6.48 -23.71
C TYR A 411 -13.46 7.73 -23.69
N GLN A 412 -12.16 7.53 -23.45
CA GLN A 412 -11.24 8.65 -23.36
C GLN A 412 -11.14 9.38 -24.71
N PRO A 413 -11.25 10.72 -24.71
CA PRO A 413 -11.10 11.51 -25.94
C PRO A 413 -9.65 11.58 -26.41
N VAL A 414 -8.69 11.36 -25.52
CA VAL A 414 -7.25 11.41 -25.78
C VAL A 414 -6.54 10.30 -25.01
N TYR A 415 -5.59 9.64 -25.66
CA TYR A 415 -4.71 8.64 -25.06
C TYR A 415 -3.25 9.09 -25.13
N TYR A 416 -2.43 8.65 -24.17
CA TYR A 416 -1.01 8.97 -24.13
C TYR A 416 -0.19 7.74 -24.46
N VAL A 417 0.80 7.94 -25.34
CA VAL A 417 1.67 6.89 -25.84
C VAL A 417 3.05 7.05 -25.21
N ALA A 418 3.51 6.04 -24.49
CA ALA A 418 4.88 5.93 -23.99
C ALA A 418 5.76 5.25 -25.05
N GLU A 419 7.02 5.61 -25.13
CA GLU A 419 7.99 4.92 -25.98
C GLU A 419 8.32 3.53 -25.43
N SER A 420 8.51 3.44 -24.11
CA SER A 420 8.67 2.20 -23.34
C SER A 420 8.29 2.43 -21.88
N PHE A 421 8.23 1.37 -21.08
CA PHE A 421 7.99 1.50 -19.62
C PHE A 421 9.18 2.16 -18.91
N GLU A 422 10.41 1.93 -19.38
CA GLU A 422 11.61 2.59 -18.89
C GLU A 422 11.57 4.10 -19.15
N ASP A 423 11.23 4.53 -20.37
CA ASP A 423 11.07 5.94 -20.72
C ASP A 423 9.98 6.62 -19.86
N ALA A 424 8.84 5.97 -19.72
CA ALA A 424 7.75 6.45 -18.87
C ALA A 424 8.20 6.61 -17.41
N LYS A 425 8.92 5.62 -16.87
CA LYS A 425 9.50 5.64 -15.52
C LYS A 425 10.50 6.78 -15.34
N GLU A 426 11.44 6.96 -16.26
CA GLU A 426 12.42 8.04 -16.20
C GLU A 426 11.77 9.43 -16.22
N LYS A 427 10.78 9.62 -17.10
CA LYS A 427 10.00 10.86 -17.17
C LYS A 427 9.24 11.12 -15.87
N LEU A 428 8.66 10.08 -15.28
CA LEU A 428 7.95 10.18 -14.02
C LEU A 428 8.88 10.49 -12.84
N ILE A 429 10.05 9.85 -12.76
CA ILE A 429 11.05 10.13 -11.72
C ILE A 429 11.51 11.59 -11.80
N LYS A 430 11.78 12.09 -13.01
CA LYS A 430 12.12 13.51 -13.21
C LYS A 430 10.99 14.44 -12.77
N TYR A 431 9.75 14.08 -13.08
CA TYR A 431 8.59 14.83 -12.63
C TYR A 431 8.42 14.78 -11.10
N ALA A 432 8.61 13.61 -10.47
CA ALA A 432 8.54 13.45 -9.02
C ALA A 432 9.56 14.32 -8.26
N GLN A 433 10.73 14.63 -8.86
CA GLN A 433 11.70 15.56 -8.29
C GLN A 433 11.20 17.01 -8.19
N THR A 434 10.17 17.37 -8.96
CA THR A 434 9.53 18.70 -8.88
C THR A 434 8.54 18.83 -7.72
N ILE A 435 8.15 17.71 -7.10
CA ILE A 435 7.22 17.70 -5.97
C ILE A 435 7.92 18.32 -4.76
N PRO A 436 7.30 19.32 -4.10
CA PRO A 436 7.92 20.04 -2.98
C PRO A 436 7.95 19.16 -1.71
N ARG A 437 8.91 18.26 -1.63
CA ARG A 437 9.23 17.43 -0.45
C ARG A 437 10.61 17.78 0.07
N HIS A 438 10.75 17.88 1.38
CA HIS A 438 12.04 18.15 2.03
C HIS A 438 12.80 16.89 2.45
N PHE A 439 12.37 15.72 1.96
CA PHE A 439 12.94 14.42 2.25
C PHE A 439 12.84 13.51 1.01
N GLY A 440 13.73 12.55 0.92
CA GLY A 440 13.60 11.42 0.01
C GLY A 440 12.90 10.24 0.67
N VAL A 441 12.39 9.32 -0.11
CA VAL A 441 11.87 8.03 0.34
C VAL A 441 12.54 6.90 -0.42
N ARG A 442 12.74 5.77 0.26
CA ARG A 442 13.23 4.53 -0.32
C ARG A 442 12.42 3.37 0.21
N TYR A 443 12.02 2.46 -0.66
CA TYR A 443 11.41 1.21 -0.23
C TYR A 443 12.50 0.20 0.12
N ASN A 444 12.39 -0.40 1.31
CA ASN A 444 13.22 -1.50 1.75
C ASN A 444 12.41 -2.81 1.65
N ALA A 445 12.75 -3.64 0.66
CA ALA A 445 12.02 -4.88 0.39
C ALA A 445 12.16 -5.92 1.51
N TYR A 446 13.29 -5.93 2.25
CA TYR A 446 13.52 -6.89 3.32
C TYR A 446 12.64 -6.63 4.55
N SER A 447 12.44 -5.36 4.90
CA SER A 447 11.60 -4.95 6.04
C SER A 447 10.19 -4.55 5.63
N GLN A 448 9.89 -4.54 4.32
CA GLN A 448 8.62 -4.05 3.75
C GLN A 448 8.22 -2.69 4.31
N SER A 449 9.19 -1.77 4.36
CA SER A 449 9.03 -0.45 4.97
C SER A 449 9.58 0.66 4.08
N ILE A 450 9.07 1.86 4.31
CA ILE A 450 9.56 3.08 3.68
C ILE A 450 10.59 3.74 4.60
N GLU A 451 11.80 3.82 4.12
CA GLU A 451 12.90 4.56 4.75
C GLU A 451 12.80 6.04 4.37
N LEU A 452 12.84 6.90 5.38
CA LEU A 452 12.84 8.34 5.17
C LEU A 452 14.27 8.84 5.10
N LEU A 453 14.61 9.47 3.99
CA LEU A 453 15.94 10.03 3.73
C LEU A 453 15.90 11.55 4.00
N ASP A 454 16.05 11.92 5.26
CA ASP A 454 15.92 13.30 5.73
C ASP A 454 17.09 13.77 6.60
N SER A 455 18.08 12.90 6.84
CA SER A 455 19.28 13.24 7.60
C SER A 455 20.57 12.80 6.89
N LYS A 456 21.57 13.67 6.90
CA LYS A 456 22.86 13.43 6.24
C LYS A 456 23.54 12.13 6.71
N PRO A 457 23.67 11.84 8.02
CA PRO A 457 24.32 10.61 8.48
C PRO A 457 23.60 9.33 8.01
N GLN A 458 22.27 9.36 7.93
CA GLN A 458 21.49 8.21 7.44
C GLN A 458 21.73 7.98 5.94
N ILE A 459 21.76 9.06 5.15
CA ILE A 459 22.01 8.98 3.71
C ILE A 459 23.44 8.49 3.46
N GLU A 460 24.43 9.01 4.18
CA GLU A 460 25.83 8.58 4.07
C GLU A 460 26.00 7.11 4.41
N GLY A 461 25.37 6.62 5.49
CA GLY A 461 25.39 5.19 5.86
C GLY A 461 24.76 4.30 4.78
N LEU A 462 23.64 4.74 4.20
CA LEU A 462 22.99 4.01 3.11
C LEU A 462 23.87 3.97 1.85
N VAL A 463 24.49 5.08 1.48
CA VAL A 463 25.42 5.15 0.35
C VAL A 463 26.59 4.19 0.54
N GLN A 464 27.17 4.12 1.76
CA GLN A 464 28.24 3.17 2.07
C GLN A 464 27.80 1.71 1.88
N ASN A 465 26.61 1.35 2.37
CA ASN A 465 26.06 -0.02 2.23
C ASN A 465 25.88 -0.38 0.74
N ILE A 466 25.24 0.49 -0.03
CA ILE A 466 25.04 0.28 -1.48
C ILE A 466 26.39 0.16 -2.21
N THR A 467 27.38 0.99 -1.85
CA THR A 467 28.71 0.93 -2.46
C THR A 467 29.39 -0.41 -2.17
N GLN A 468 29.23 -0.97 -0.97
CA GLN A 468 29.79 -2.29 -0.63
C GLN A 468 29.09 -3.41 -1.44
N GLU A 469 27.76 -3.37 -1.57
CA GLU A 469 27.02 -4.32 -2.42
C GLU A 469 27.47 -4.24 -3.89
N MET A 470 27.61 -3.03 -4.43
CA MET A 470 28.14 -2.84 -5.79
C MET A 470 29.54 -3.40 -5.95
N GLN A 471 30.43 -3.24 -4.96
CA GLN A 471 31.79 -3.78 -5.02
C GLN A 471 31.78 -5.31 -5.08
N ILE A 472 30.89 -5.98 -4.33
CA ILE A 472 30.73 -7.45 -4.37
C ILE A 472 30.33 -7.89 -5.79
N LEU A 473 29.38 -7.19 -6.43
CA LEU A 473 28.93 -7.49 -7.78
C LEU A 473 30.03 -7.25 -8.82
N LEU A 474 30.77 -6.15 -8.70
CA LEU A 474 31.92 -5.86 -9.58
C LEU A 474 33.03 -6.91 -9.44
N ASP A 475 33.30 -7.36 -8.22
CA ASP A 475 34.30 -8.40 -7.98
C ASP A 475 33.84 -9.77 -8.50
N ALA A 476 32.52 -10.05 -8.48
CA ALA A 476 31.96 -11.24 -9.13
C ALA A 476 32.10 -11.19 -10.65
N LEU A 477 31.78 -10.04 -11.28
CA LEU A 477 31.92 -9.85 -12.72
C LEU A 477 33.38 -10.01 -13.20
N ARG A 478 34.37 -9.63 -12.38
CA ARG A 478 35.81 -9.82 -12.73
C ARG A 478 36.26 -11.28 -12.70
N LYS A 479 35.47 -12.17 -12.11
CA LYS A 479 35.76 -13.61 -12.02
C LYS A 479 35.11 -14.43 -13.15
N LEU A 480 34.18 -13.83 -13.89
CA LEU A 480 33.58 -14.38 -15.10
C LEU A 480 34.38 -14.06 -16.34
#